data_74052d586480ddc1b812059a41b8be3c
#
_entry.id   74052d586480ddc1b812059a41b8be3c
#
_cell.length_a   1.000
_cell.length_b   1.000
_cell.length_c   1.000
_cell.angle_alpha   90.00
_cell.angle_beta   90.00
_cell.angle_gamma   90.00
#
_symmetry.space_group_name_H-M   'P 1'
#
loop_
_entity.id
_entity.type
_entity.pdbx_description
1 polymer ?
#
loop_
_entity_poly.entity_id
_entity_poly.type
_entity_poly.pdbx_seq_one_letter_code
_entity_poly.pdbx_strand_id
1 'polypeptide(L)'
;MDICLFSASCIMRSIQFDVSIKAEKNTNLWIIPTEIYKNIMEESAPVANYTNELMASRFSDVMYLVEQILWKSLDKRVAAFLLEKSSIEESRKLKITHETIANHLETHREVITRMLRYFQDEGMMKLSRGIIELLDEQELAALRDT
;
A
#
# COMPACT_ATOMS: atom_id res chain seq x y z
N MET A 1 -23.95 -4.09 12.05
CA MET A 1 -23.37 -4.10 13.40
C MET A 1 -21.88 -4.02 13.20
N ASP A 2 -21.31 -2.86 13.52
CA ASP A 2 -19.90 -2.63 13.28
C ASP A 2 -19.11 -2.92 14.55
N ILE A 3 -18.08 -3.75 14.45
CA ILE A 3 -17.21 -4.10 15.56
C ILE A 3 -15.98 -3.19 15.52
N CYS A 4 -15.70 -2.53 16.64
CA CYS A 4 -14.52 -1.69 16.76
C CYS A 4 -13.24 -2.53 16.79
N LEU A 5 -12.35 -2.27 15.86
CA LEU A 5 -11.13 -3.04 15.64
C LEU A 5 -10.01 -2.74 16.59
N PHE A 6 -10.00 -1.55 17.16
CA PHE A 6 -9.01 -1.18 18.16
C PHE A 6 -9.05 -2.11 19.38
N SER A 7 -10.22 -2.66 19.68
CA SER A 7 -10.39 -3.67 20.71
C SER A 7 -9.79 -5.03 20.35
N ALA A 8 -9.73 -5.40 19.07
CA ALA A 8 -9.27 -6.71 18.63
C ALA A 8 -7.74 -6.88 18.82
N SER A 9 -6.94 -5.84 18.63
CA SER A 9 -5.51 -5.88 18.91
C SER A 9 -5.21 -6.06 20.40
N CYS A 10 -6.05 -5.52 21.27
CA CYS A 10 -5.97 -5.75 22.71
C CYS A 10 -6.34 -7.19 23.11
N ILE A 11 -7.19 -7.86 22.30
CA ILE A 11 -7.57 -9.25 22.53
C ILE A 11 -6.40 -10.20 22.19
N MET A 12 -5.70 -9.95 21.09
CA MET A 12 -4.67 -10.87 20.60
C MET A 12 -3.30 -10.66 21.24
N ARG A 13 -2.92 -9.41 21.53
CA ARG A 13 -1.69 -9.05 22.24
C ARG A 13 -1.92 -7.74 22.98
N SER A 14 -1.23 -7.53 24.10
CA SER A 14 -1.28 -6.29 24.91
C SER A 14 -0.65 -5.09 24.17
N ILE A 15 -1.12 -4.81 22.96
CA ILE A 15 -0.68 -3.63 22.22
C ILE A 15 -1.55 -2.48 22.67
N GLN A 16 -0.93 -1.48 23.27
CA GLN A 16 -1.61 -0.26 23.65
C GLN A 16 -1.49 0.76 22.53
N PHE A 17 -2.64 1.26 22.08
CA PHE A 17 -2.72 2.39 21.15
C PHE A 17 -3.22 3.60 21.89
N ASP A 18 -2.54 4.72 21.72
CA ASP A 18 -3.00 6.01 22.22
C ASP A 18 -3.98 6.61 21.19
N VAL A 19 -5.22 6.15 21.22
CA VAL A 19 -6.28 6.58 20.31
C VAL A 19 -7.52 6.99 21.06
N SER A 20 -8.21 8.02 20.56
CA SER A 20 -9.51 8.44 21.04
C SER A 20 -10.59 8.14 19.98
N ILE A 21 -11.76 7.70 20.44
CA ILE A 21 -12.91 7.45 19.59
C ILE A 21 -14.00 8.46 19.95
N LYS A 22 -14.52 9.15 18.93
CA LYS A 22 -15.62 10.09 19.07
C LYS A 22 -16.84 9.60 18.29
N ALA A 23 -17.98 9.51 18.99
CA ALA A 23 -19.23 9.21 18.32
C ALA A 23 -19.74 10.49 17.59
N GLU A 24 -20.01 10.39 16.29
CA GLU A 24 -20.55 11.51 15.49
C GLU A 24 -22.07 11.61 15.56
N LYS A 25 -22.74 10.54 15.97
CA LYS A 25 -24.19 10.44 16.11
C LYS A 25 -24.55 9.73 17.40
N ASN A 26 -25.81 9.81 17.82
CA ASN A 26 -26.31 9.02 18.95
C ASN A 26 -26.08 7.54 18.66
N THR A 27 -25.24 6.90 19.45
CA THR A 27 -24.78 5.52 19.22
C THR A 27 -24.95 4.72 20.50
N ASN A 28 -25.54 3.54 20.38
CA ASN A 28 -25.60 2.56 21.45
C ASN A 28 -24.44 1.59 21.31
N LEU A 29 -23.66 1.38 22.36
CA LEU A 29 -22.49 0.50 22.37
C LEU A 29 -22.68 -0.63 23.37
N TRP A 30 -22.25 -1.82 22.99
CA TRP A 30 -22.02 -2.93 23.90
C TRP A 30 -20.51 -3.02 24.14
N ILE A 31 -20.12 -2.97 25.40
CA ILE A 31 -18.71 -3.11 25.80
C ILE A 31 -18.56 -4.49 26.42
N ILE A 32 -17.75 -5.33 25.79
CA ILE A 32 -17.42 -6.66 26.26
C ILE A 32 -15.99 -6.61 26.83
N PRO A 33 -15.78 -6.93 28.10
CA PRO A 33 -14.43 -7.03 28.67
C PRO A 33 -13.58 -8.06 27.91
N THR A 34 -12.31 -7.73 27.71
CA THR A 34 -11.37 -8.56 26.92
C THR A 34 -11.29 -9.99 27.43
N GLU A 35 -11.21 -10.19 28.73
CA GLU A 35 -11.13 -11.52 29.35
C GLU A 35 -12.37 -12.36 29.08
N ILE A 36 -13.56 -11.76 29.13
CA ILE A 36 -14.81 -12.46 28.81
C ILE A 36 -14.82 -12.88 27.33
N TYR A 37 -14.38 -11.98 26.44
CA TYR A 37 -14.35 -12.29 25.01
C TYR A 37 -13.33 -13.40 24.69
N LYS A 38 -12.15 -13.40 25.33
CA LYS A 38 -11.15 -14.46 25.17
C LYS A 38 -11.71 -15.82 25.59
N ASN A 39 -12.34 -15.90 26.76
CA ASN A 39 -12.96 -17.14 27.22
C ASN A 39 -14.02 -17.65 26.24
N ILE A 40 -14.87 -16.76 25.71
CA ILE A 40 -15.87 -17.15 24.70
C ILE A 40 -15.20 -17.66 23.41
N MET A 41 -14.09 -17.05 22.97
CA MET A 41 -13.35 -17.53 21.80
C MET A 41 -12.73 -18.91 22.03
N GLU A 42 -12.25 -19.21 23.23
CA GLU A 42 -11.68 -20.52 23.58
C GLU A 42 -12.75 -21.61 23.64
N GLU A 43 -13.97 -21.28 24.07
CA GLU A 43 -15.07 -22.22 24.23
C GLU A 43 -15.94 -22.36 22.96
N SER A 44 -15.87 -21.40 22.03
CA SER A 44 -16.76 -21.33 20.86
C SER A 44 -16.00 -21.18 19.54
N ALA A 45 -15.82 -22.27 18.82
CA ALA A 45 -15.23 -22.26 17.49
C ALA A 45 -15.93 -21.29 16.49
N PRO A 46 -17.26 -21.15 16.47
CA PRO A 46 -17.92 -20.14 15.63
C PRO A 46 -17.49 -18.71 15.96
N VAL A 47 -17.32 -18.35 17.24
CA VAL A 47 -16.87 -17.01 17.65
C VAL A 47 -15.42 -16.80 17.27
N ALA A 48 -14.57 -17.80 17.48
CA ALA A 48 -13.16 -17.75 17.08
C ALA A 48 -13.03 -17.57 15.55
N ASN A 49 -13.77 -18.33 14.75
CA ASN A 49 -13.76 -18.23 13.30
C ASN A 49 -14.24 -16.84 12.82
N TYR A 50 -15.34 -16.36 13.37
CA TYR A 50 -15.84 -15.01 13.06
C TYR A 50 -14.81 -13.92 13.37
N THR A 51 -14.12 -14.04 14.52
CA THR A 51 -13.07 -13.09 14.91
C THR A 51 -11.89 -13.15 13.93
N ASN A 52 -11.47 -14.35 13.53
CA ASN A 52 -10.38 -14.53 12.57
C ASN A 52 -10.74 -13.95 11.19
N GLU A 53 -11.96 -14.18 10.70
CA GLU A 53 -12.43 -13.60 9.43
C GLU A 53 -12.47 -12.07 9.49
N LEU A 54 -12.95 -11.51 10.60
CA LEU A 54 -12.96 -10.07 10.82
C LEU A 54 -11.54 -9.51 10.82
N MET A 55 -10.59 -10.15 11.50
CA MET A 55 -9.19 -9.74 11.55
C MET A 55 -8.53 -9.83 10.19
N ALA A 56 -8.78 -10.90 9.43
CA ALA A 56 -8.26 -11.08 8.08
C ALA A 56 -8.74 -9.98 7.13
N SER A 57 -10.05 -9.66 7.17
CA SER A 57 -10.63 -8.57 6.38
C SER A 57 -9.94 -7.24 6.68
N ARG A 58 -9.74 -6.94 7.95
CA ARG A 58 -9.13 -5.67 8.35
C ARG A 58 -7.63 -5.60 8.06
N PHE A 59 -6.94 -6.72 8.21
CA PHE A 59 -5.54 -6.80 7.79
C PHE A 59 -5.42 -6.46 6.30
N SER A 60 -6.33 -6.97 5.46
CA SER A 60 -6.38 -6.64 4.04
C SER A 60 -6.61 -5.15 3.79
N ASP A 61 -7.54 -4.52 4.54
CA ASP A 61 -7.80 -3.07 4.44
C ASP A 61 -6.54 -2.25 4.78
N VAL A 62 -5.83 -2.63 5.85
CA VAL A 62 -4.58 -1.96 6.27
C VAL A 62 -3.48 -2.17 5.22
N MET A 63 -3.32 -3.40 4.72
CA MET A 63 -2.33 -3.69 3.68
C MET A 63 -2.61 -2.91 2.40
N TYR A 64 -3.88 -2.75 2.02
CA TYR A 64 -4.26 -1.90 0.90
C TYR A 64 -3.85 -0.43 1.12
N LEU A 65 -4.08 0.12 2.31
CA LEU A 65 -3.67 1.49 2.65
C LEU A 65 -2.14 1.65 2.63
N VAL A 66 -1.42 0.68 3.19
CA VAL A 66 0.06 0.67 3.15
C VAL A 66 0.56 0.61 1.70
N GLU A 67 -0.05 -0.24 0.87
CA GLU A 67 0.28 -0.31 -0.55
C GLU A 67 0.03 1.03 -1.25
N GLN A 68 -1.09 1.70 -0.99
CA GLN A 68 -1.40 3.03 -1.54
C GLN A 68 -0.36 4.09 -1.14
N ILE A 69 0.07 4.08 0.12
CA ILE A 69 1.09 5.03 0.61
C ILE A 69 2.45 4.77 -0.04
N LEU A 70 2.86 3.51 -0.09
CA LEU A 70 4.12 3.11 -0.71
C LEU A 70 4.12 3.36 -2.21
N TRP A 71 3.00 3.10 -2.88
CA TRP A 71 2.83 3.30 -4.31
C TRP A 71 2.95 4.77 -4.69
N LYS A 72 2.25 5.67 -3.99
CA LYS A 72 2.32 7.13 -4.22
C LYS A 72 3.71 7.74 -3.97
N SER A 73 4.53 7.11 -3.14
CA SER A 73 5.91 7.53 -2.92
C SER A 73 6.85 6.99 -3.99
N LEU A 74 6.58 5.81 -4.54
CA LEU A 74 7.44 5.15 -5.50
C LEU A 74 7.23 5.67 -6.93
N ASP A 75 5.99 5.99 -7.33
CA ASP A 75 5.69 6.57 -8.65
C ASP A 75 6.48 7.85 -8.89
N LYS A 76 6.51 8.76 -7.91
CA LYS A 76 7.30 9.99 -7.95
C LYS A 76 8.79 9.71 -8.10
N ARG A 77 9.30 8.76 -7.32
CA ARG A 77 10.72 8.38 -7.33
C ARG A 77 11.11 7.74 -8.67
N VAL A 78 10.26 6.88 -9.23
CA VAL A 78 10.50 6.27 -10.54
C VAL A 78 10.43 7.32 -11.65
N ALA A 79 9.42 8.21 -11.63
CA ALA A 79 9.30 9.30 -12.60
C ALA A 79 10.52 10.24 -12.55
N ALA A 80 10.93 10.66 -11.34
CA ALA A 80 12.10 11.50 -11.14
C ALA A 80 13.39 10.84 -11.69
N PHE A 81 13.60 9.56 -11.36
CA PHE A 81 14.76 8.80 -11.84
C PHE A 81 14.81 8.70 -13.36
N LEU A 82 13.66 8.40 -14.01
CA LEU A 82 13.60 8.27 -15.47
C LEU A 82 13.84 9.60 -16.19
N LEU A 83 13.27 10.70 -15.65
CA LEU A 83 13.50 12.05 -16.18
C LEU A 83 14.96 12.50 -16.02
N GLU A 84 15.55 12.27 -14.85
CA GLU A 84 16.97 12.56 -14.61
C GLU A 84 17.86 11.76 -15.58
N LYS A 85 17.57 10.49 -15.75
CA LYS A 85 18.32 9.61 -16.66
C LYS A 85 18.20 10.07 -18.11
N SER A 86 16.99 10.46 -18.55
CA SER A 86 16.70 11.02 -19.87
C SER A 86 17.52 12.30 -20.12
N SER A 87 17.58 13.16 -19.11
CA SER A 87 18.35 14.41 -19.18
C SER A 87 19.85 14.16 -19.27
N ILE A 88 20.40 13.22 -18.49
CA ILE A 88 21.84 12.88 -18.49
C ILE A 88 22.25 12.22 -19.81
N GLU A 89 21.43 11.33 -20.35
CA GLU A 89 21.72 10.62 -21.60
C GLU A 89 21.33 11.41 -22.86
N GLU A 90 20.70 12.57 -22.68
CA GLU A 90 20.13 13.41 -23.76
C GLU A 90 19.26 12.57 -24.71
N SER A 91 18.53 11.60 -24.16
CA SER A 91 17.78 10.60 -24.91
C SER A 91 16.51 10.18 -24.20
N ARG A 92 15.40 10.16 -24.95
CA ARG A 92 14.13 9.57 -24.47
C ARG A 92 14.13 8.04 -24.49
N LYS A 93 15.13 7.40 -25.10
CA LYS A 93 15.29 5.95 -25.16
C LYS A 93 16.38 5.51 -24.19
N LEU A 94 15.95 5.05 -23.03
CA LEU A 94 16.82 4.62 -21.95
C LEU A 94 17.12 3.12 -22.07
N LYS A 95 18.39 2.76 -22.18
CA LYS A 95 18.84 1.36 -22.15
C LYS A 95 19.07 0.94 -20.71
N ILE A 96 18.01 0.60 -20.00
CA ILE A 96 18.05 0.26 -18.60
C ILE A 96 17.13 -0.93 -18.28
N THR A 97 17.53 -1.75 -17.30
CA THR A 97 16.74 -2.89 -16.86
C THR A 97 15.90 -2.52 -15.64
N HIS A 98 14.78 -3.23 -15.45
CA HIS A 98 13.95 -3.08 -14.24
C HIS A 98 14.73 -3.38 -12.96
N GLU A 99 15.69 -4.31 -13.04
CA GLU A 99 16.62 -4.64 -11.94
C GLU A 99 17.50 -3.45 -11.55
N THR A 100 18.05 -2.76 -12.54
CA THR A 100 18.89 -1.57 -12.31
C THR A 100 18.11 -0.45 -11.63
N ILE A 101 16.85 -0.23 -12.06
CA ILE A 101 15.96 0.77 -11.44
C ILE A 101 15.62 0.35 -10.00
N ALA A 102 15.30 -0.93 -9.81
CA ALA A 102 14.96 -1.48 -8.49
C ALA A 102 16.11 -1.31 -7.50
N ASN A 103 17.33 -1.64 -7.90
CA ASN A 103 18.53 -1.49 -7.08
C ASN A 103 18.80 -0.01 -6.74
N HIS A 104 18.63 0.91 -7.71
CA HIS A 104 18.84 2.33 -7.48
C HIS A 104 17.81 2.93 -6.51
N LEU A 105 16.57 2.47 -6.60
CA LEU A 105 15.47 2.95 -5.75
C LEU A 105 15.28 2.11 -4.48
N GLU A 106 16.19 1.18 -4.18
CA GLU A 106 16.15 0.30 -3.00
C GLU A 106 14.80 -0.40 -2.85
N THR A 107 14.32 -0.99 -3.94
CA THR A 107 13.03 -1.69 -4.00
C THR A 107 13.14 -3.01 -4.77
N HIS A 108 12.04 -3.74 -4.88
CA HIS A 108 12.00 -5.03 -5.57
C HIS A 108 11.71 -4.85 -7.07
N ARG A 109 12.35 -5.67 -7.91
CA ARG A 109 12.16 -5.67 -9.36
C ARG A 109 10.69 -5.84 -9.78
N GLU A 110 9.94 -6.66 -9.07
CA GLU A 110 8.52 -6.92 -9.32
C GLU A 110 7.68 -5.66 -9.16
N VAL A 111 8.01 -4.83 -8.16
CA VAL A 111 7.32 -3.57 -7.88
C VAL A 111 7.61 -2.57 -9.00
N ILE A 112 8.87 -2.44 -9.41
CA ILE A 112 9.25 -1.60 -10.57
C ILE A 112 8.55 -2.08 -11.84
N THR A 113 8.49 -3.39 -12.07
CA THR A 113 7.83 -3.94 -13.27
C THR A 113 6.34 -3.57 -13.31
N ARG A 114 5.64 -3.63 -12.18
CA ARG A 114 4.23 -3.20 -12.08
C ARG A 114 4.08 -1.70 -12.32
N MET A 115 4.96 -0.89 -11.73
CA MET A 115 4.94 0.56 -11.89
C MET A 115 5.19 1.00 -13.34
N LEU A 116 6.19 0.42 -13.99
CA LEU A 116 6.47 0.76 -15.39
C LEU A 116 5.34 0.31 -16.34
N ARG A 117 4.66 -0.80 -16.05
CA ARG A 117 3.46 -1.20 -16.80
C ARG A 117 2.33 -0.20 -16.60
N TYR A 118 2.10 0.25 -15.37
CA TYR A 118 1.13 1.30 -15.10
C TYR A 118 1.44 2.56 -15.92
N PHE A 119 2.67 3.05 -15.94
CA PHE A 119 3.07 4.21 -16.75
C PHE A 119 2.91 3.97 -18.26
N GLN A 120 3.09 2.73 -18.72
CA GLN A 120 2.83 2.37 -20.13
C GLN A 120 1.33 2.39 -20.42
N ASP A 121 0.50 1.86 -19.55
CA ASP A 121 -0.96 1.81 -19.70
C ASP A 121 -1.58 3.21 -19.70
N GLU A 122 -1.01 4.13 -18.93
CA GLU A 122 -1.35 5.57 -18.93
C GLU A 122 -0.74 6.33 -20.15
N GLY A 123 0.04 5.67 -21.00
CA GLY A 123 0.59 6.29 -22.20
C GLY A 123 1.86 7.12 -22.00
N MET A 124 2.41 7.18 -20.79
CA MET A 124 3.59 8.00 -20.48
C MET A 124 4.87 7.45 -21.11
N MET A 125 4.93 6.15 -21.36
CA MET A 125 6.12 5.49 -21.93
C MET A 125 5.78 4.23 -22.72
N LYS A 126 6.78 3.72 -23.44
CA LYS A 126 6.74 2.43 -24.14
C LYS A 126 7.84 1.52 -23.64
N LEU A 127 7.46 0.31 -23.23
CA LEU A 127 8.40 -0.70 -22.79
C LEU A 127 8.76 -1.64 -23.93
N SER A 128 10.06 -1.91 -24.10
CA SER A 128 10.61 -2.89 -25.01
C SER A 128 11.71 -3.68 -24.31
N ARG A 129 12.21 -4.75 -24.91
CA ARG A 129 13.23 -5.59 -24.27
C ARG A 129 14.50 -4.78 -23.96
N GLY A 130 14.67 -4.41 -22.69
CA GLY A 130 15.83 -3.65 -22.19
C GLY A 130 15.85 -2.17 -22.58
N ILE A 131 14.73 -1.63 -23.09
CA ILE A 131 14.60 -0.23 -23.49
C ILE A 131 13.30 0.32 -22.94
N ILE A 132 13.36 1.49 -22.32
CA ILE A 132 12.24 2.30 -21.87
C ILE A 132 12.26 3.57 -22.74
N GLU A 133 11.21 3.81 -23.52
CA GLU A 133 11.06 5.02 -24.33
C GLU A 133 10.03 5.95 -23.69
N LEU A 134 10.47 7.14 -23.28
CA LEU A 134 9.59 8.16 -22.68
C LEU A 134 8.79 8.83 -23.79
N LEU A 135 7.45 8.78 -23.69
CA LEU A 135 6.52 9.37 -24.65
C LEU A 135 6.04 10.74 -24.18
N ASP A 136 5.69 10.85 -22.89
CA ASP A 136 5.22 12.09 -22.26
C ASP A 136 6.05 12.43 -21.02
N GLU A 137 7.08 13.26 -21.21
CA GLU A 137 7.92 13.76 -20.12
C GLU A 137 7.20 14.80 -19.26
N GLN A 138 6.18 15.48 -19.80
CA GLN A 138 5.43 16.51 -19.05
C GLN A 138 4.53 15.84 -18.02
N GLU A 139 3.87 14.77 -18.39
CA GLU A 139 3.03 13.98 -17.48
C GLU A 139 3.87 13.31 -16.39
N LEU A 140 5.04 12.75 -16.75
CA LEU A 140 5.99 12.22 -15.77
C LEU A 140 6.51 13.31 -14.82
N ALA A 141 6.75 14.52 -15.30
CA ALA A 141 7.16 15.65 -14.45
C ALA A 141 6.04 16.10 -13.52
N ALA A 142 4.81 16.18 -14.02
CA ALA A 142 3.64 16.47 -13.19
C ALA A 142 3.45 15.44 -12.07
N LEU A 143 3.66 14.16 -12.38
CA LEU A 143 3.60 13.08 -11.40
C LEU A 143 4.68 13.21 -10.31
N ARG A 144 5.90 13.61 -10.70
CA ARG A 144 7.01 13.87 -9.76
C ARG A 144 6.66 14.99 -8.78
N ASP A 145 6.03 16.05 -9.26
CA ASP A 145 5.81 17.31 -8.52
C ASP A 145 4.51 17.32 -7.69
N THR A 146 3.63 16.30 -7.83
CA THR A 146 2.38 16.12 -7.07
C THR A 146 2.62 15.63 -5.66
#